data_30cb2003f870a64bc90954cc4f7a5f4e
#
_entry.id   30cb2003f870a64bc90954cc4f7a5f4e
#
_cell.length_a   1.000
_cell.length_b   1.000
_cell.length_c   1.000
_cell.angle_alpha   90.00
_cell.angle_beta   90.00
_cell.angle_gamma   90.00
#
_symmetry.space_group_name_H-M   'P 1'
#
loop_
_entity.id
_entity.type
_entity.pdbx_description
1 polymer ?
#
loop_
_entity_poly.entity_id
_entity_poly.type
_entity_poly.pdbx_seq_one_letter_code
_entity_poly.pdbx_strand_id
1 'polypeptide(L)'
;MNLEALIQAVKEWDLSSTEDRVDAAGRFDSAAGRFESILNRLEWFGKNEWNRYLPADNPEYSSQYMVRLAEWIGNVQTDEERQLLLEYALHVSFFSHDDLCALYRTAFSGVITRWVIEQEKLSFDDADFQTRLAEEMHQRTWYCPVTDSMDINEFYHANHIVGVTHRPGFALLKMLDEPMDEDDADTPTRLMKNLEKYIGDPNPRSAAPPLKRLVLLEDFVGTGTQSAGALKWAAKNLGLPILFVPLVICAPGVKELAKIAAKHAANVRVSPLLKLDERDLLGDNRKGVPGIPNAERIETLARGTFHQVAGGQHSDTNIAPHTAFGFKKTGASFVSYSNTPNNTLPLIHNRPASGGWRPLFPRSARV
;
A
#
# COMPACT_ATOMS: atom_id res chain seq x y z
N MET A 1 22.40 17.99 0.76
CA MET A 1 22.39 19.00 -0.34
C MET A 1 21.16 19.87 -0.16
N ASN A 2 21.23 21.18 -0.42
CA ASN A 2 20.05 22.03 -0.46
C ASN A 2 19.48 22.09 -1.89
N LEU A 3 18.29 22.69 -2.06
CA LEU A 3 17.60 22.71 -3.36
C LEU A 3 18.35 23.55 -4.41
N GLU A 4 18.96 24.66 -4.03
CA GLU A 4 19.75 25.49 -4.96
C GLU A 4 20.97 24.73 -5.50
N ALA A 5 21.67 23.98 -4.62
CA ALA A 5 22.79 23.14 -5.01
C ALA A 5 22.35 21.99 -5.93
N LEU A 6 21.15 21.41 -5.73
CA LEU A 6 20.60 20.40 -6.63
C LEU A 6 20.32 20.99 -8.03
N ILE A 7 19.66 22.17 -8.09
CA ILE A 7 19.36 22.83 -9.36
C ILE A 7 20.66 23.14 -10.13
N GLN A 8 21.70 23.61 -9.42
CA GLN A 8 23.00 23.89 -10.04
C GLN A 8 23.67 22.60 -10.54
N ALA A 9 23.69 21.54 -9.74
CA ALA A 9 24.25 20.25 -10.13
C ALA A 9 23.55 19.66 -11.36
N VAL A 10 22.23 19.75 -11.44
CA VAL A 10 21.45 19.28 -12.61
C VAL A 10 21.89 19.97 -13.89
N LYS A 11 22.12 21.30 -13.87
CA LYS A 11 22.64 22.04 -15.02
C LYS A 11 24.05 21.57 -15.44
N GLU A 12 24.91 21.32 -14.45
CA GLU A 12 26.25 20.83 -14.69
C GLU A 12 26.26 19.41 -15.29
N TRP A 13 25.37 18.53 -14.82
CA TRP A 13 25.19 17.19 -15.36
C TRP A 13 24.71 17.21 -16.82
N ASP A 14 23.76 18.08 -17.16
CA ASP A 14 23.29 18.22 -18.55
C ASP A 14 24.39 18.79 -19.47
N LEU A 15 25.22 19.71 -18.99
CA LEU A 15 26.37 20.25 -19.75
C LEU A 15 27.48 19.21 -19.95
N SER A 16 27.68 18.30 -19.01
CA SER A 16 28.71 17.25 -19.07
C SER A 16 28.28 16.01 -19.84
N SER A 17 26.97 15.84 -20.06
CA SER A 17 26.39 14.67 -20.73
C SER A 17 26.59 14.81 -22.25
N THR A 18 27.49 13.99 -22.81
CA THR A 18 27.81 13.98 -24.26
C THR A 18 27.13 12.80 -24.98
N GLU A 19 26.47 11.90 -24.29
CA GLU A 19 25.90 10.68 -24.86
C GLU A 19 24.39 10.81 -25.10
N ASP A 20 24.00 10.81 -26.36
CA ASP A 20 22.61 10.57 -26.76
C ASP A 20 22.24 9.13 -26.44
N ARG A 21 21.12 8.93 -25.73
CA ARG A 21 20.65 7.60 -25.39
C ARG A 21 19.33 7.32 -26.10
N VAL A 22 19.17 6.07 -26.50
CA VAL A 22 17.90 5.55 -27.02
C VAL A 22 17.23 4.81 -25.86
N ASP A 23 16.00 5.19 -25.49
CA ASP A 23 15.25 4.49 -24.45
C ASP A 23 14.87 3.05 -24.89
N ALA A 24 14.39 2.25 -23.95
CA ALA A 24 13.98 0.87 -24.21
C ALA A 24 12.82 0.75 -25.25
N ALA A 25 12.18 1.87 -25.61
CA ALA A 25 11.15 1.97 -26.64
C ALA A 25 11.69 2.51 -27.97
N GLY A 26 13.04 2.69 -28.09
CA GLY A 26 13.69 3.20 -29.30
C GLY A 26 13.50 4.70 -29.54
N ARG A 27 13.11 5.47 -28.52
CA ARG A 27 12.96 6.92 -28.62
C ARG A 27 14.29 7.60 -28.33
N PHE A 28 14.60 8.57 -29.17
CA PHE A 28 15.79 9.40 -29.04
C PHE A 28 15.63 10.34 -27.85
N ASP A 29 16.41 10.14 -26.80
CA ASP A 29 16.47 11.05 -25.66
C ASP A 29 17.74 11.87 -25.82
N SER A 30 17.58 13.13 -26.20
CA SER A 30 18.71 14.06 -26.35
C SER A 30 19.36 14.23 -24.96
N ALA A 31 20.65 14.02 -24.87
CA ALA A 31 21.42 14.19 -23.64
C ALA A 31 21.29 15.60 -23.06
N ALA A 32 21.12 16.60 -23.91
CA ALA A 32 20.97 18.00 -23.52
C ALA A 32 19.60 18.24 -22.83
N GLY A 33 19.63 18.66 -21.56
CA GLY A 33 18.44 19.01 -20.79
C GLY A 33 17.66 17.82 -20.20
N ARG A 34 18.23 16.62 -20.21
CA ARG A 34 17.58 15.41 -19.67
C ARG A 34 17.29 15.51 -18.18
N PHE A 35 18.28 15.85 -17.38
CA PHE A 35 18.13 15.94 -15.94
C PHE A 35 17.27 17.14 -15.53
N GLU A 36 17.34 18.24 -16.27
CA GLU A 36 16.45 19.37 -16.10
C GLU A 36 14.99 18.99 -16.40
N SER A 37 14.74 18.22 -17.45
CA SER A 37 13.41 17.70 -17.76
C SER A 37 12.85 16.80 -16.64
N ILE A 38 13.69 15.92 -16.07
CA ILE A 38 13.32 15.08 -14.92
C ILE A 38 13.00 15.96 -13.71
N LEU A 39 13.85 16.91 -13.38
CA LEU A 39 13.65 17.83 -12.25
C LEU A 39 12.33 18.61 -12.38
N ASN A 40 12.03 19.14 -13.56
CA ASN A 40 10.80 19.86 -13.85
C ASN A 40 9.55 18.97 -13.68
N ARG A 41 9.61 17.71 -14.09
CA ARG A 41 8.53 16.73 -13.86
C ARG A 41 8.33 16.45 -12.37
N LEU A 42 9.41 16.27 -11.63
CA LEU A 42 9.36 16.04 -10.18
C LEU A 42 8.84 17.28 -9.45
N GLU A 43 9.21 18.48 -9.90
CA GLU A 43 8.63 19.74 -9.36
C GLU A 43 7.14 19.82 -9.60
N TRP A 44 6.68 19.44 -10.78
CA TRP A 44 5.25 19.40 -11.10
C TRP A 44 4.50 18.42 -10.18
N PHE A 45 5.00 17.20 -10.01
CA PHE A 45 4.43 16.23 -9.05
C PHE A 45 4.45 16.77 -7.61
N GLY A 46 5.57 17.38 -7.22
CA GLY A 46 5.71 17.98 -5.90
C GLY A 46 4.62 19.01 -5.64
N LYS A 47 4.42 19.95 -6.56
CA LYS A 47 3.44 21.05 -6.42
C LYS A 47 1.99 20.56 -6.42
N ASN A 48 1.67 19.56 -7.24
CA ASN A 48 0.28 19.16 -7.44
C ASN A 48 -0.17 18.07 -6.45
N GLU A 49 0.74 17.17 -6.03
CA GLU A 49 0.36 15.98 -5.25
C GLU A 49 1.27 15.72 -4.05
N TRP A 50 2.59 15.63 -4.23
CA TRP A 50 3.50 15.03 -3.25
C TRP A 50 3.83 15.94 -2.07
N ASN A 51 3.53 17.24 -2.16
CA ASN A 51 3.55 18.15 -1.01
C ASN A 51 2.44 17.83 0.03
N ARG A 52 1.42 17.05 -0.37
CA ARG A 52 0.33 16.62 0.51
C ARG A 52 0.61 15.31 1.25
N TYR A 53 1.85 14.86 1.26
CA TYR A 53 2.27 13.68 2.00
C TYR A 53 2.19 13.94 3.51
N LEU A 54 1.23 13.31 4.21
CA LEU A 54 0.90 13.62 5.60
C LEU A 54 2.06 13.44 6.60
N PRO A 55 2.88 12.37 6.54
CA PRO A 55 3.98 12.24 7.48
C PRO A 55 5.04 13.35 7.40
N ALA A 56 5.06 14.13 6.31
CA ALA A 56 5.95 15.27 6.18
C ALA A 56 5.46 16.53 6.95
N ASP A 57 4.24 16.50 7.52
CA ASP A 57 3.75 17.55 8.41
C ASP A 57 4.48 17.57 9.77
N ASN A 58 5.29 16.53 10.05
CA ASN A 58 6.20 16.54 11.18
C ASN A 58 7.23 17.68 11.03
N PRO A 59 7.42 18.57 12.04
CA PRO A 59 8.34 19.71 11.96
C PRO A 59 9.80 19.34 11.65
N GLU A 60 10.19 18.08 11.78
CA GLU A 60 11.53 17.61 11.45
C GLU A 60 11.79 17.47 9.93
N TYR A 61 10.75 17.54 9.12
CA TYR A 61 10.82 17.44 7.66
C TYR A 61 10.26 18.69 7.00
N SER A 62 10.74 18.97 5.80
CA SER A 62 10.07 19.97 4.96
C SER A 62 8.78 19.38 4.38
N SER A 63 7.67 20.11 4.48
CA SER A 63 6.46 19.78 3.74
C SER A 63 6.66 19.87 2.22
N GLN A 64 7.67 20.64 1.77
CA GLN A 64 7.99 20.81 0.36
C GLN A 64 8.76 19.61 -0.18
N TYR A 65 8.17 18.90 -1.12
CA TYR A 65 8.77 17.71 -1.74
C TYR A 65 10.15 18.00 -2.34
N MET A 66 10.32 19.13 -3.06
CA MET A 66 11.59 19.45 -3.71
C MET A 66 12.73 19.66 -2.71
N VAL A 67 12.44 20.16 -1.52
CA VAL A 67 13.45 20.26 -0.45
C VAL A 67 13.83 18.86 0.05
N ARG A 68 12.85 17.98 0.29
CA ARG A 68 13.12 16.59 0.67
C ARG A 68 13.89 15.84 -0.43
N LEU A 69 13.56 16.08 -1.70
CA LEU A 69 14.28 15.49 -2.84
C LEU A 69 15.75 15.89 -2.81
N ALA A 70 16.07 17.17 -2.64
CA ALA A 70 17.44 17.67 -2.58
C ALA A 70 18.21 17.08 -1.38
N GLU A 71 17.58 17.00 -0.22
CA GLU A 71 18.16 16.37 0.99
C GLU A 71 18.40 14.88 0.76
N TRP A 72 17.44 14.17 0.16
CA TRP A 72 17.55 12.75 -0.13
C TRP A 72 18.66 12.42 -1.14
N ILE A 73 18.75 13.15 -2.25
CA ILE A 73 19.84 13.03 -3.22
C ILE A 73 21.17 13.36 -2.57
N GLY A 74 21.20 14.31 -1.65
CA GLY A 74 22.40 14.70 -0.91
C GLY A 74 22.95 13.65 0.07
N ASN A 75 22.27 12.52 0.30
CA ASN A 75 22.79 11.45 1.14
C ASN A 75 23.95 10.67 0.49
N VAL A 76 24.03 10.66 -0.84
CA VAL A 76 25.04 9.92 -1.59
C VAL A 76 26.19 10.85 -2.05
N GLN A 77 27.34 10.28 -2.34
CA GLN A 77 28.57 11.05 -2.49
C GLN A 77 28.90 11.38 -3.94
N THR A 78 28.65 10.47 -4.88
CA THR A 78 29.05 10.64 -6.27
C THR A 78 27.91 11.22 -7.11
N ASP A 79 28.26 11.91 -8.19
CA ASP A 79 27.24 12.48 -9.09
C ASP A 79 26.48 11.39 -9.84
N GLU A 80 27.12 10.26 -10.15
CA GLU A 80 26.45 9.12 -10.77
C GLU A 80 25.36 8.52 -9.87
N GLU A 81 25.58 8.46 -8.55
CA GLU A 81 24.58 8.00 -7.59
C GLU A 81 23.46 9.03 -7.44
N ARG A 82 23.79 10.33 -7.44
CA ARG A 82 22.82 11.43 -7.37
C ARG A 82 21.90 11.46 -8.59
N GLN A 83 22.48 11.31 -9.79
CA GLN A 83 21.74 11.19 -11.04
C GLN A 83 20.82 9.97 -11.02
N LEU A 84 21.33 8.83 -10.54
CA LEU A 84 20.55 7.61 -10.41
C LEU A 84 19.34 7.77 -9.47
N LEU A 85 19.52 8.44 -8.31
CA LEU A 85 18.43 8.74 -7.39
C LEU A 85 17.42 9.71 -8.01
N LEU A 86 17.88 10.75 -8.73
CA LEU A 86 16.99 11.69 -9.41
C LEU A 86 16.10 10.98 -10.44
N GLU A 87 16.69 10.10 -11.26
CA GLU A 87 15.95 9.26 -12.21
C GLU A 87 14.96 8.34 -11.50
N TYR A 88 15.43 7.68 -10.44
CA TYR A 88 14.60 6.73 -9.69
C TYR A 88 13.40 7.39 -9.00
N ALA A 89 13.50 8.65 -8.59
CA ALA A 89 12.39 9.38 -7.98
C ALA A 89 11.13 9.41 -8.88
N LEU A 90 11.29 9.41 -10.22
CA LEU A 90 10.17 9.31 -11.18
C LEU A 90 9.45 7.96 -11.16
N HIS A 91 10.07 6.92 -10.61
CA HIS A 91 9.55 5.55 -10.57
C HIS A 91 8.99 5.18 -9.19
N VAL A 92 8.91 6.14 -8.28
CA VAL A 92 8.16 5.98 -7.03
C VAL A 92 6.67 6.10 -7.33
N SER A 93 5.94 5.03 -7.08
CA SER A 93 4.48 4.98 -7.25
C SER A 93 3.82 5.67 -6.05
N PHE A 94 3.58 6.96 -6.17
CA PHE A 94 2.86 7.74 -5.16
C PHE A 94 1.36 7.70 -5.44
N PHE A 95 0.59 7.34 -4.42
CA PHE A 95 -0.87 7.34 -4.46
C PHE A 95 -1.40 8.49 -3.60
N SER A 96 -1.97 9.47 -4.27
CA SER A 96 -2.63 10.60 -3.63
C SER A 96 -3.90 10.18 -2.90
N HIS A 97 -4.46 11.09 -2.09
CA HIS A 97 -5.78 10.88 -1.49
C HIS A 97 -6.86 10.64 -2.55
N ASP A 98 -6.82 11.42 -3.64
CA ASP A 98 -7.80 11.31 -4.73
C ASP A 98 -7.68 9.96 -5.47
N ASP A 99 -6.45 9.45 -5.65
CA ASP A 99 -6.22 8.12 -6.22
C ASP A 99 -6.81 7.03 -5.33
N LEU A 100 -6.61 7.08 -4.01
CA LEU A 100 -7.20 6.12 -3.09
C LEU A 100 -8.73 6.21 -3.07
N CYS A 101 -9.30 7.41 -3.08
CA CYS A 101 -10.74 7.60 -3.21
C CYS A 101 -11.29 7.02 -4.52
N ALA A 102 -10.56 7.17 -5.63
CA ALA A 102 -10.93 6.54 -6.91
C ALA A 102 -10.87 5.01 -6.84
N LEU A 103 -9.86 4.44 -6.16
CA LEU A 103 -9.78 3.01 -5.89
C LEU A 103 -10.92 2.53 -4.99
N TYR A 104 -11.29 3.28 -3.95
CA TYR A 104 -12.45 2.94 -3.11
C TYR A 104 -13.75 2.85 -3.91
N ARG A 105 -14.00 3.83 -4.79
CA ARG A 105 -15.18 3.80 -5.69
C ARG A 105 -15.11 2.62 -6.66
N THR A 106 -13.93 2.35 -7.22
CA THR A 106 -13.72 1.22 -8.14
C THR A 106 -13.92 -0.12 -7.45
N ALA A 107 -13.45 -0.26 -6.21
CA ALA A 107 -13.69 -1.45 -5.39
C ALA A 107 -15.19 -1.67 -5.19
N PHE A 108 -15.89 -0.64 -4.73
CA PHE A 108 -17.31 -0.72 -4.39
C PHE A 108 -18.19 -0.93 -5.62
N SER A 109 -18.15 -0.01 -6.59
CA SER A 109 -19.04 -0.02 -7.75
C SER A 109 -18.70 -1.10 -8.79
N GLY A 110 -17.43 -1.52 -8.86
CA GLY A 110 -16.96 -2.54 -9.81
C GLY A 110 -16.91 -3.94 -9.20
N VAL A 111 -15.90 -4.20 -8.37
CA VAL A 111 -15.57 -5.55 -7.90
C VAL A 111 -16.61 -6.08 -6.92
N ILE A 112 -16.95 -5.30 -5.89
CA ILE A 112 -17.86 -5.74 -4.82
C ILE A 112 -19.28 -5.85 -5.35
N THR A 113 -19.76 -4.84 -6.08
CA THR A 113 -21.11 -4.85 -6.68
C THR A 113 -21.29 -6.06 -7.58
N ARG A 114 -20.33 -6.35 -8.47
CA ARG A 114 -20.40 -7.53 -9.35
C ARG A 114 -20.47 -8.82 -8.55
N TRP A 115 -19.63 -8.94 -7.51
CA TRP A 115 -19.63 -10.12 -6.65
C TRP A 115 -20.96 -10.31 -5.90
N VAL A 116 -21.57 -9.21 -5.41
CA VAL A 116 -22.90 -9.26 -4.75
C VAL A 116 -23.98 -9.69 -5.74
N ILE A 117 -23.99 -9.13 -6.95
CA ILE A 117 -24.93 -9.54 -8.01
C ILE A 117 -24.81 -11.04 -8.32
N GLU A 118 -23.59 -11.56 -8.44
CA GLU A 118 -23.31 -12.98 -8.66
C GLU A 118 -23.78 -13.86 -7.48
N GLN A 119 -23.52 -13.44 -6.23
CA GLN A 119 -23.92 -14.19 -5.02
C GLN A 119 -25.45 -14.27 -4.86
N GLU A 120 -26.14 -13.16 -5.08
CA GLU A 120 -27.61 -13.06 -4.91
C GLU A 120 -28.38 -13.40 -6.19
N LYS A 121 -27.68 -13.71 -7.29
CA LYS A 121 -28.28 -14.00 -8.60
C LYS A 121 -29.25 -12.93 -9.04
N LEU A 122 -28.89 -11.65 -8.82
CA LEU A 122 -29.72 -10.53 -9.23
C LEU A 122 -29.70 -10.38 -10.75
N SER A 123 -30.86 -10.09 -11.36
CA SER A 123 -30.98 -9.79 -12.78
C SER A 123 -31.27 -8.33 -12.99
N PHE A 124 -30.63 -7.72 -14.01
CA PHE A 124 -30.93 -6.35 -14.45
C PHE A 124 -32.37 -6.19 -14.98
N ASP A 125 -33.03 -7.31 -15.35
CA ASP A 125 -34.41 -7.32 -15.83
C ASP A 125 -35.44 -7.31 -14.67
N ASP A 126 -34.99 -7.51 -13.41
CA ASP A 126 -35.88 -7.46 -12.26
C ASP A 126 -36.31 -6.02 -11.97
N ALA A 127 -37.61 -5.77 -11.84
CA ALA A 127 -38.15 -4.43 -11.60
C ALA A 127 -37.63 -3.78 -10.31
N ASP A 128 -37.24 -4.58 -9.33
CA ASP A 128 -36.72 -4.19 -8.01
C ASP A 128 -35.19 -4.30 -7.91
N PHE A 129 -34.49 -4.55 -9.01
CA PHE A 129 -33.04 -4.78 -9.05
C PHE A 129 -32.24 -3.75 -8.24
N GLN A 130 -32.48 -2.46 -8.48
CA GLN A 130 -31.71 -1.40 -7.82
C GLN A 130 -31.95 -1.36 -6.30
N THR A 131 -33.20 -1.55 -5.87
CA THR A 131 -33.57 -1.55 -4.45
C THR A 131 -32.94 -2.75 -3.74
N ARG A 132 -33.04 -3.95 -4.33
CA ARG A 132 -32.42 -5.17 -3.78
C ARG A 132 -30.91 -5.07 -3.71
N LEU A 133 -30.29 -4.57 -4.80
CA LEU A 133 -28.83 -4.38 -4.84
C LEU A 133 -28.39 -3.40 -3.75
N ALA A 134 -29.08 -2.27 -3.58
CA ALA A 134 -28.77 -1.30 -2.54
C ALA A 134 -28.93 -1.91 -1.13
N GLU A 135 -29.99 -2.67 -0.87
CA GLU A 135 -30.18 -3.38 0.40
C GLU A 135 -29.02 -4.35 0.67
N GLU A 136 -28.68 -5.19 -0.30
CA GLU A 136 -27.61 -6.20 -0.15
C GLU A 136 -26.24 -5.55 0.07
N MET A 137 -25.94 -4.45 -0.66
CA MET A 137 -24.68 -3.73 -0.55
C MET A 137 -24.56 -2.97 0.79
N HIS A 138 -25.60 -2.24 1.21
CA HIS A 138 -25.52 -1.34 2.35
C HIS A 138 -25.89 -2.00 3.68
N GLN A 139 -26.82 -2.95 3.69
CA GLN A 139 -27.34 -3.50 4.93
C GLN A 139 -26.84 -4.92 5.24
N ARG A 140 -26.59 -5.76 4.21
CA ARG A 140 -26.25 -7.18 4.36
C ARG A 140 -24.79 -7.51 4.10
N THR A 141 -23.98 -6.54 3.74
CA THR A 141 -22.55 -6.70 3.50
C THR A 141 -21.75 -6.07 4.64
N TRP A 142 -20.84 -6.83 5.22
CA TRP A 142 -19.89 -6.35 6.21
C TRP A 142 -18.60 -5.92 5.53
N TYR A 143 -18.28 -4.64 5.54
CA TYR A 143 -17.00 -4.11 5.09
C TYR A 143 -16.06 -4.02 6.28
N CYS A 144 -14.90 -4.67 6.20
CA CYS A 144 -13.97 -4.81 7.30
C CYS A 144 -12.54 -4.52 6.84
N PRO A 145 -11.83 -3.55 7.42
CA PRO A 145 -10.43 -3.32 7.13
C PRO A 145 -9.60 -4.45 7.76
N VAL A 146 -8.54 -4.90 7.06
CA VAL A 146 -7.62 -5.90 7.60
C VAL A 146 -6.65 -5.26 8.58
N THR A 147 -6.15 -4.06 8.25
CA THR A 147 -5.26 -3.28 9.11
C THR A 147 -5.80 -1.85 9.28
N ASP A 148 -5.22 -1.14 10.22
CA ASP A 148 -5.49 0.27 10.51
C ASP A 148 -5.00 1.23 9.42
N SER A 149 -4.20 0.74 8.46
CA SER A 149 -3.79 1.56 7.29
C SER A 149 -4.92 1.77 6.31
N MET A 150 -5.86 0.84 6.26
CA MET A 150 -7.06 0.98 5.45
C MET A 150 -8.05 1.92 6.16
N ASP A 151 -8.17 3.15 5.69
CA ASP A 151 -9.18 4.09 6.22
C ASP A 151 -10.58 3.67 5.79
N ILE A 152 -11.22 2.89 6.64
CA ILE A 152 -12.56 2.37 6.39
C ILE A 152 -13.62 3.48 6.40
N ASN A 153 -13.41 4.56 7.16
CA ASN A 153 -14.35 5.67 7.19
C ASN A 153 -14.32 6.43 5.88
N GLU A 154 -13.11 6.64 5.34
CA GLU A 154 -12.96 7.26 4.01
C GLU A 154 -13.59 6.40 2.91
N PHE A 155 -13.45 5.06 2.98
CA PHE A 155 -14.14 4.14 2.08
C PHE A 155 -15.67 4.30 2.18
N TYR A 156 -16.22 4.44 3.39
CA TYR A 156 -17.65 4.67 3.59
C TYR A 156 -18.10 6.01 3.00
N HIS A 157 -17.35 7.09 3.27
CA HIS A 157 -17.65 8.41 2.74
C HIS A 157 -17.60 8.44 1.21
N ALA A 158 -16.54 7.89 0.61
CA ALA A 158 -16.36 7.85 -0.83
C ALA A 158 -17.47 7.09 -1.58
N ASN A 159 -18.15 6.16 -0.90
CA ASN A 159 -19.19 5.30 -1.45
C ASN A 159 -20.60 5.56 -0.88
N HIS A 160 -20.77 6.65 -0.12
CA HIS A 160 -22.05 7.04 0.50
C HIS A 160 -22.69 5.94 1.35
N ILE A 161 -21.86 5.13 2.02
CA ILE A 161 -22.33 4.07 2.90
C ILE A 161 -22.61 4.68 4.29
N VAL A 162 -23.85 4.60 4.74
CA VAL A 162 -24.31 5.15 6.03
C VAL A 162 -24.79 4.06 6.97
N GLY A 163 -24.82 4.33 8.27
CA GLY A 163 -25.43 3.44 9.27
C GLY A 163 -24.58 2.25 9.72
N VAL A 164 -23.26 2.26 9.49
CA VAL A 164 -22.35 1.13 9.80
C VAL A 164 -21.62 1.26 11.15
N THR A 165 -22.15 2.03 12.09
CA THR A 165 -21.46 2.45 13.32
C THR A 165 -21.11 1.32 14.32
N HIS A 166 -21.48 0.07 14.08
CA HIS A 166 -21.30 -1.01 15.06
C HIS A 166 -20.64 -2.27 14.49
N ARG A 167 -19.88 -2.15 13.39
CA ARG A 167 -19.21 -3.30 12.79
C ARG A 167 -17.76 -3.37 13.27
N PRO A 168 -17.31 -4.50 13.85
CA PRO A 168 -15.94 -4.61 14.36
C PRO A 168 -14.94 -4.59 13.22
N GLY A 169 -13.80 -3.93 13.43
CA GLY A 169 -12.62 -4.06 12.55
C GLY A 169 -11.89 -5.38 12.79
N PHE A 170 -11.06 -5.78 11.83
CA PHE A 170 -10.34 -7.06 11.90
C PHE A 170 -9.31 -7.11 13.04
N ALA A 171 -8.75 -5.98 13.47
CA ALA A 171 -7.88 -5.91 14.63
C ALA A 171 -8.56 -6.49 15.89
N LEU A 172 -9.84 -6.20 16.07
CA LEU A 172 -10.64 -6.77 17.15
C LEU A 172 -10.81 -8.30 17.00
N LEU A 173 -10.90 -8.79 15.77
CA LEU A 173 -11.02 -10.23 15.49
C LEU A 173 -9.69 -10.97 15.69
N LYS A 174 -8.55 -10.30 15.50
CA LYS A 174 -7.21 -10.86 15.83
C LYS A 174 -7.03 -11.10 17.33
N MET A 175 -7.57 -10.25 18.17
CA MET A 175 -7.54 -10.45 19.62
C MET A 175 -8.26 -11.72 20.06
N LEU A 176 -9.09 -12.32 19.20
CA LEU A 176 -9.78 -13.57 19.48
C LEU A 176 -8.94 -14.83 19.20
N ASP A 177 -7.82 -14.70 18.48
CA ASP A 177 -6.96 -15.82 18.05
C ASP A 177 -5.64 -15.89 18.85
N GLU A 178 -5.33 -14.87 19.64
CA GLU A 178 -4.16 -14.87 20.54
C GLU A 178 -4.58 -15.48 21.90
N PRO A 179 -3.75 -16.38 22.47
CA PRO A 179 -3.99 -16.85 23.83
C PRO A 179 -3.90 -15.64 24.77
N MET A 180 -5.02 -15.24 25.31
CA MET A 180 -5.10 -14.19 26.31
C MET A 180 -4.55 -14.74 27.64
N ASP A 181 -3.95 -13.88 28.44
CA ASP A 181 -3.54 -14.20 29.81
C ASP A 181 -4.70 -14.83 30.59
N GLU A 182 -4.40 -15.80 31.45
CA GLU A 182 -5.39 -16.64 32.15
C GLU A 182 -6.50 -15.86 32.87
N ASP A 183 -6.26 -14.58 33.19
CA ASP A 183 -7.20 -13.71 33.89
C ASP A 183 -8.31 -13.10 33.00
N ASP A 184 -8.24 -13.23 31.67
CA ASP A 184 -9.20 -12.62 30.71
C ASP A 184 -9.90 -13.64 29.78
N ALA A 185 -9.99 -14.88 30.22
CA ALA A 185 -10.52 -16.03 29.48
C ALA A 185 -11.97 -15.83 28.94
N ASP A 186 -12.74 -14.93 29.54
CA ASP A 186 -14.14 -14.67 29.13
C ASP A 186 -14.29 -13.65 27.97
N THR A 187 -13.28 -12.85 27.69
CA THR A 187 -13.35 -11.78 26.68
C THR A 187 -13.49 -12.33 25.24
N PRO A 188 -12.73 -13.35 24.81
CA PRO A 188 -12.91 -13.98 23.50
C PRO A 188 -14.33 -14.55 23.31
N THR A 189 -14.84 -15.25 24.32
CA THR A 189 -16.18 -15.84 24.30
C THR A 189 -17.28 -14.77 24.18
N ARG A 190 -17.12 -13.64 24.85
CA ARG A 190 -18.02 -12.49 24.76
C ARG A 190 -17.99 -11.82 23.39
N LEU A 191 -16.80 -11.66 22.82
CA LEU A 191 -16.64 -11.09 21.47
C LEU A 191 -17.21 -12.04 20.40
N MET A 192 -16.96 -13.34 20.50
CA MET A 192 -17.56 -14.35 19.61
C MET A 192 -19.08 -14.34 19.69
N LYS A 193 -19.66 -14.33 20.89
CA LYS A 193 -21.12 -14.23 21.07
C LYS A 193 -21.70 -12.94 20.49
N ASN A 194 -20.98 -11.83 20.62
CA ASN A 194 -21.37 -10.57 19.98
C ASN A 194 -21.28 -10.66 18.47
N LEU A 195 -20.22 -11.28 17.92
CA LEU A 195 -20.07 -11.49 16.49
C LEU A 195 -21.16 -12.40 15.93
N GLU A 196 -21.46 -13.52 16.58
CA GLU A 196 -22.58 -14.42 16.26
C GLU A 196 -23.90 -13.66 16.24
N LYS A 197 -24.11 -12.76 17.20
CA LYS A 197 -25.28 -11.90 17.25
C LYS A 197 -25.36 -10.93 16.07
N TYR A 198 -24.23 -10.37 15.61
CA TYR A 198 -24.18 -9.50 14.43
C TYR A 198 -24.40 -10.28 13.13
N ILE A 199 -23.92 -11.52 13.06
CA ILE A 199 -24.07 -12.38 11.89
C ILE A 199 -25.43 -13.07 11.86
N GLY A 200 -25.90 -13.58 13.02
CA GLY A 200 -27.07 -14.42 13.12
C GLY A 200 -28.38 -13.68 13.38
N ASP A 201 -28.37 -12.70 14.28
CA ASP A 201 -29.54 -11.88 14.64
C ASP A 201 -29.06 -10.52 15.14
N PRO A 202 -29.04 -9.48 14.29
CA PRO A 202 -28.72 -8.13 14.73
C PRO A 202 -29.78 -7.72 15.73
N ASN A 203 -29.35 -7.30 16.90
CA ASN A 203 -30.13 -6.76 18.01
C ASN A 203 -31.62 -6.58 17.65
N PRO A 204 -32.55 -7.32 18.28
CA PRO A 204 -34.00 -7.23 18.00
C PRO A 204 -34.57 -5.82 18.19
N ARG A 205 -33.78 -4.87 18.68
CA ARG A 205 -34.09 -3.43 18.75
C ARG A 205 -33.63 -2.63 17.54
N SER A 206 -32.74 -3.16 16.71
CA SER A 206 -32.35 -2.56 15.41
C SER A 206 -33.04 -3.39 14.34
N ALA A 207 -33.88 -2.79 13.53
CA ALA A 207 -34.53 -3.43 12.39
C ALA A 207 -33.53 -3.79 11.24
N ALA A 208 -32.23 -3.91 11.54
CA ALA A 208 -31.23 -4.21 10.57
C ALA A 208 -31.20 -5.71 10.22
N PRO A 209 -31.24 -6.08 8.94
CA PRO A 209 -31.20 -7.48 8.53
C PRO A 209 -29.83 -8.13 8.82
N PRO A 210 -29.77 -9.47 8.98
CA PRO A 210 -28.55 -10.19 9.26
C PRO A 210 -27.52 -10.01 8.14
N LEU A 211 -26.24 -10.00 8.50
CA LEU A 211 -25.13 -9.95 7.53
C LEU A 211 -25.04 -11.29 6.79
N LYS A 212 -24.93 -11.22 5.48
CA LYS A 212 -24.83 -12.40 4.60
C LYS A 212 -23.41 -12.66 4.09
N ARG A 213 -22.55 -11.67 4.11
CA ARG A 213 -21.21 -11.75 3.50
C ARG A 213 -20.21 -10.79 4.15
N LEU A 214 -18.94 -11.10 3.98
CA LEU A 214 -17.82 -10.30 4.44
C LEU A 214 -16.99 -9.80 3.26
N VAL A 215 -16.72 -8.51 3.20
CA VAL A 215 -15.72 -7.89 2.32
C VAL A 215 -14.56 -7.43 3.18
N LEU A 216 -13.41 -8.06 3.03
CA LEU A 216 -12.15 -7.62 3.61
C LEU A 216 -11.48 -6.62 2.67
N LEU A 217 -11.01 -5.51 3.20
CA LEU A 217 -10.37 -4.43 2.47
C LEU A 217 -8.97 -4.17 3.02
N GLU A 218 -8.03 -3.84 2.12
CA GLU A 218 -6.68 -3.43 2.50
C GLU A 218 -6.14 -2.44 1.46
N ASP A 219 -5.50 -1.36 1.91
CA ASP A 219 -4.93 -0.35 1.04
C ASP A 219 -3.74 -0.88 0.24
N PHE A 220 -2.82 -1.58 0.93
CA PHE A 220 -1.62 -2.13 0.31
C PHE A 220 -1.24 -3.50 0.87
N VAL A 221 -1.00 -4.44 -0.02
CA VAL A 221 -0.55 -5.80 0.32
C VAL A 221 0.83 -6.08 -0.30
N GLY A 222 1.88 -6.09 0.52
CA GLY A 222 3.23 -6.45 0.07
C GLY A 222 3.40 -7.96 -0.07
N THR A 223 3.74 -8.65 1.02
CA THR A 223 3.93 -10.12 1.04
C THR A 223 2.66 -10.91 1.33
N GLY A 224 1.59 -10.25 1.73
CA GLY A 224 0.34 -10.89 2.10
C GLY A 224 0.33 -11.57 3.48
N THR A 225 1.38 -11.45 4.30
CA THR A 225 1.48 -12.16 5.58
C THR A 225 0.35 -11.80 6.55
N GLN A 226 0.07 -10.50 6.72
CA GLN A 226 -1.01 -10.02 7.59
C GLN A 226 -2.37 -10.41 7.05
N SER A 227 -2.60 -10.15 5.78
CA SER A 227 -3.87 -10.47 5.10
C SER A 227 -4.15 -11.97 5.05
N ALA A 228 -3.10 -12.81 4.94
CA ALA A 228 -3.21 -14.25 4.98
C ALA A 228 -3.77 -14.75 6.31
N GLY A 229 -3.29 -14.20 7.42
CA GLY A 229 -3.80 -14.51 8.77
C GLY A 229 -5.28 -14.17 8.88
N ALA A 230 -5.64 -12.94 8.49
CA ALA A 230 -7.01 -12.44 8.49
C ALA A 230 -7.96 -13.33 7.67
N LEU A 231 -7.55 -13.65 6.44
CA LEU A 231 -8.36 -14.40 5.50
C LEU A 231 -8.56 -15.87 5.97
N LYS A 232 -7.50 -16.52 6.47
CA LYS A 232 -7.58 -17.88 7.04
C LYS A 232 -8.51 -17.93 8.23
N TRP A 233 -8.38 -16.95 9.14
CA TRP A 233 -9.23 -16.87 10.33
C TRP A 233 -10.70 -16.67 9.95
N ALA A 234 -11.00 -15.71 9.08
CA ALA A 234 -12.37 -15.45 8.63
C ALA A 234 -12.98 -16.66 7.91
N ALA A 235 -12.22 -17.32 7.02
CA ALA A 235 -12.65 -18.50 6.30
C ALA A 235 -13.00 -19.69 7.22
N LYS A 236 -12.27 -19.82 8.34
CA LYS A 236 -12.47 -20.90 9.31
C LYS A 236 -13.67 -20.66 10.24
N ASN A 237 -13.85 -19.40 10.66
CA ASN A 237 -14.69 -19.11 11.82
C ASN A 237 -16.03 -18.45 11.49
N LEU A 238 -16.19 -17.79 10.32
CA LEU A 238 -17.38 -16.98 10.09
C LEU A 238 -18.51 -17.68 9.32
N GLY A 239 -18.22 -18.72 8.57
CA GLY A 239 -19.23 -19.42 7.76
C GLY A 239 -19.87 -18.58 6.65
N LEU A 240 -19.35 -17.37 6.38
CA LEU A 240 -19.87 -16.44 5.39
C LEU A 240 -19.08 -16.54 4.09
N PRO A 241 -19.67 -16.20 2.93
CA PRO A 241 -18.91 -15.85 1.72
C PRO A 241 -18.00 -14.65 1.99
N ILE A 242 -16.74 -14.74 1.57
CA ILE A 242 -15.71 -13.75 1.82
C ILE A 242 -15.13 -13.28 0.49
N LEU A 243 -15.14 -11.96 0.28
CA LEU A 243 -14.39 -11.30 -0.77
C LEU A 243 -13.27 -10.48 -0.14
N PHE A 244 -12.03 -10.75 -0.53
CA PHE A 244 -10.90 -9.91 -0.17
C PHE A 244 -10.50 -9.01 -1.35
N VAL A 245 -10.48 -7.70 -1.12
CA VAL A 245 -10.17 -6.67 -2.12
C VAL A 245 -8.97 -5.84 -1.66
N PRO A 246 -7.74 -6.27 -1.96
CA PRO A 246 -6.59 -5.37 -1.87
C PRO A 246 -6.72 -4.27 -2.92
N LEU A 247 -6.52 -2.99 -2.53
CA LEU A 247 -6.48 -1.90 -3.51
C LEU A 247 -5.22 -2.00 -4.36
N VAL A 248 -4.07 -2.20 -3.71
CA VAL A 248 -2.79 -2.44 -4.39
C VAL A 248 -2.14 -3.68 -3.80
N ILE A 249 -1.64 -4.58 -4.64
CA ILE A 249 -0.98 -5.81 -4.21
C ILE A 249 0.30 -6.09 -5.00
N CYS A 250 1.37 -6.47 -4.30
CA CYS A 250 2.61 -6.94 -4.93
C CYS A 250 2.54 -8.42 -5.33
N ALA A 251 3.33 -8.81 -6.33
CA ALA A 251 3.42 -10.19 -6.83
C ALA A 251 3.62 -11.26 -5.73
N PRO A 252 4.45 -11.08 -4.67
CA PRO A 252 4.53 -12.03 -3.57
C PRO A 252 3.22 -12.22 -2.82
N GLY A 253 2.49 -11.11 -2.58
CA GLY A 253 1.16 -11.13 -1.95
C GLY A 253 0.13 -11.87 -2.79
N VAL A 254 0.12 -11.65 -4.11
CA VAL A 254 -0.75 -12.39 -5.05
C VAL A 254 -0.54 -13.90 -4.90
N LYS A 255 0.73 -14.35 -4.90
CA LYS A 255 1.07 -15.78 -4.76
C LYS A 255 0.61 -16.37 -3.44
N GLU A 256 0.79 -15.65 -2.33
CA GLU A 256 0.38 -16.14 -1.01
C GLU A 256 -1.14 -16.22 -0.89
N LEU A 257 -1.85 -15.18 -1.30
CA LEU A 257 -3.31 -15.14 -1.20
C LEU A 257 -4.01 -16.10 -2.16
N ALA A 258 -3.43 -16.37 -3.33
CA ALA A 258 -3.97 -17.35 -4.26
C ALA A 258 -3.98 -18.78 -3.66
N LYS A 259 -2.97 -19.16 -2.87
CA LYS A 259 -2.94 -20.45 -2.16
C LYS A 259 -4.11 -20.57 -1.16
N ILE A 260 -4.41 -19.49 -0.45
CA ILE A 260 -5.50 -19.47 0.53
C ILE A 260 -6.85 -19.53 -0.19
N ALA A 261 -7.04 -18.73 -1.23
CA ALA A 261 -8.26 -18.74 -2.02
C ALA A 261 -8.51 -20.13 -2.64
N ALA A 262 -7.47 -20.80 -3.14
CA ALA A 262 -7.59 -22.17 -3.66
C ALA A 262 -7.99 -23.17 -2.57
N LYS A 263 -7.42 -23.08 -1.37
CA LYS A 263 -7.75 -23.96 -0.24
C LYS A 263 -9.19 -23.76 0.27
N HIS A 264 -9.73 -22.55 0.16
CA HIS A 264 -11.05 -22.17 0.66
C HIS A 264 -11.97 -21.69 -0.48
N ALA A 265 -11.84 -22.28 -1.67
CA ALA A 265 -12.52 -21.83 -2.89
C ALA A 265 -14.05 -21.82 -2.80
N ALA A 266 -14.64 -22.58 -1.86
CA ALA A 266 -16.07 -22.61 -1.66
C ALA A 266 -16.64 -21.30 -1.09
N ASN A 267 -15.83 -20.57 -0.29
CA ASN A 267 -16.30 -19.38 0.41
C ASN A 267 -15.36 -18.17 0.32
N VAL A 268 -14.17 -18.28 -0.27
CA VAL A 268 -13.18 -17.20 -0.34
C VAL A 268 -12.86 -16.85 -1.79
N ARG A 269 -12.98 -15.57 -2.11
CA ARG A 269 -12.52 -14.96 -3.37
C ARG A 269 -11.54 -13.82 -3.07
N VAL A 270 -10.47 -13.71 -3.84
CA VAL A 270 -9.50 -12.61 -3.79
C VAL A 270 -9.54 -11.86 -5.12
N SER A 271 -9.77 -10.56 -5.08
CA SER A 271 -9.95 -9.73 -6.29
C SER A 271 -9.26 -8.38 -6.12
N PRO A 272 -7.94 -8.30 -6.35
CA PRO A 272 -7.20 -7.04 -6.24
C PRO A 272 -7.56 -6.08 -7.37
N LEU A 273 -7.47 -4.75 -7.11
CA LEU A 273 -7.69 -3.73 -8.12
C LEU A 273 -6.43 -3.50 -8.95
N LEU A 274 -5.31 -3.22 -8.29
CA LEU A 274 -4.03 -2.97 -8.93
C LEU A 274 -3.00 -4.00 -8.49
N LYS A 275 -2.16 -4.43 -9.42
CA LYS A 275 -1.07 -5.37 -9.16
C LYS A 275 0.26 -4.72 -9.54
N LEU A 276 1.18 -4.70 -8.58
CA LEU A 276 2.59 -4.47 -8.84
C LEU A 276 3.22 -5.83 -9.15
N ASP A 277 3.52 -6.06 -10.41
CA ASP A 277 4.05 -7.34 -10.86
C ASP A 277 5.57 -7.45 -10.59
N GLU A 278 6.18 -8.57 -10.98
CA GLU A 278 7.58 -8.84 -10.72
C GLU A 278 8.54 -7.86 -11.43
N ARG A 279 8.08 -7.12 -12.46
CA ARG A 279 8.86 -6.09 -13.16
C ARG A 279 8.90 -4.78 -12.41
N ASP A 280 7.86 -4.51 -11.59
CA ASP A 280 7.70 -3.28 -10.82
C ASP A 280 8.42 -3.35 -9.46
N LEU A 281 9.01 -4.50 -9.13
CA LEU A 281 9.72 -4.75 -7.89
C LEU A 281 11.23 -4.70 -8.10
N LEU A 282 11.97 -4.50 -7.01
CA LEU A 282 13.44 -4.54 -6.97
C LEU A 282 13.94 -5.70 -6.10
N GLY A 283 15.18 -6.11 -6.33
CA GLY A 283 15.82 -7.19 -5.58
C GLY A 283 15.32 -8.58 -5.96
N ASP A 284 15.26 -9.49 -4.99
CA ASP A 284 15.03 -10.92 -5.21
C ASP A 284 13.64 -11.25 -5.84
N ASN A 285 12.69 -10.34 -5.73
CA ASN A 285 11.34 -10.51 -6.31
C ASN A 285 11.22 -9.98 -7.74
N ARG A 286 12.23 -9.26 -8.24
CA ARG A 286 12.27 -8.79 -9.63
C ARG A 286 12.49 -9.95 -10.58
N LYS A 287 11.68 -10.02 -11.63
CA LYS A 287 11.82 -10.98 -12.72
C LYS A 287 11.51 -10.35 -14.06
N GLY A 288 12.16 -10.87 -15.09
CA GLY A 288 11.99 -10.40 -16.46
C GLY A 288 12.67 -9.05 -16.72
N VAL A 289 12.23 -8.37 -17.76
CA VAL A 289 12.73 -7.03 -18.11
C VAL A 289 12.21 -6.04 -17.04
N PRO A 290 13.12 -5.28 -16.40
CA PRO A 290 12.70 -4.32 -15.38
C PRO A 290 11.74 -3.26 -15.94
N GLY A 291 10.65 -3.00 -15.22
CA GLY A 291 9.80 -1.84 -15.45
C GLY A 291 10.46 -0.54 -14.96
N ILE A 292 11.38 -0.67 -13.98
CA ILE A 292 12.17 0.43 -13.42
C ILE A 292 13.51 0.49 -14.15
N PRO A 293 13.81 1.58 -14.87
CA PRO A 293 15.13 1.78 -15.51
C PRO A 293 16.26 1.72 -14.50
N ASN A 294 17.42 1.23 -14.93
CA ASN A 294 18.60 1.12 -14.08
C ASN A 294 18.40 0.30 -12.80
N ALA A 295 17.43 -0.65 -12.77
CA ALA A 295 17.06 -1.42 -11.58
C ALA A 295 18.28 -2.05 -10.87
N GLU A 296 19.22 -2.66 -11.60
CA GLU A 296 20.41 -3.28 -11.02
C GLU A 296 21.33 -2.27 -10.31
N ARG A 297 21.46 -1.06 -10.88
CA ARG A 297 22.25 0.02 -10.25
C ARG A 297 21.55 0.51 -8.97
N ILE A 298 20.22 0.64 -8.99
CA ILE A 298 19.42 1.01 -7.80
C ILE A 298 19.51 -0.07 -6.73
N GLU A 299 19.45 -1.35 -7.11
CA GLU A 299 19.62 -2.48 -6.19
C GLU A 299 21.01 -2.47 -5.54
N THR A 300 22.05 -2.19 -6.32
CA THR A 300 23.43 -2.07 -5.84
C THR A 300 23.55 -0.91 -4.85
N LEU A 301 22.98 0.25 -5.20
CA LEU A 301 22.98 1.43 -4.34
C LEU A 301 22.22 1.16 -3.03
N ALA A 302 21.04 0.54 -3.12
CA ALA A 302 20.24 0.20 -1.95
C ALA A 302 20.97 -0.74 -0.98
N ARG A 303 21.69 -1.73 -1.50
CA ARG A 303 22.53 -2.63 -0.68
C ARG A 303 23.72 -1.88 -0.07
N GLY A 304 24.42 -1.07 -0.86
CA GLY A 304 25.60 -0.32 -0.43
C GLY A 304 25.29 0.72 0.65
N THR A 305 24.14 1.37 0.58
CA THR A 305 23.72 2.41 1.53
C THR A 305 22.94 1.86 2.72
N PHE A 306 22.56 0.57 2.72
CA PHE A 306 21.63 0.02 3.71
C PHE A 306 22.09 0.20 5.15
N HIS A 307 23.39 0.04 5.44
CA HIS A 307 23.93 0.28 6.78
C HIS A 307 23.68 1.72 7.26
N GLN A 308 23.86 2.70 6.39
CA GLN A 308 23.60 4.12 6.69
C GLN A 308 22.10 4.38 6.86
N VAL A 309 21.27 3.87 5.94
CA VAL A 309 19.81 3.98 5.97
C VAL A 309 19.24 3.36 7.24
N ALA A 310 19.84 2.28 7.71
CA ALA A 310 19.41 1.55 8.90
C ALA A 310 20.00 2.08 10.22
N GLY A 311 20.88 3.07 10.16
CA GLY A 311 21.44 3.73 11.35
C GLY A 311 22.54 2.97 12.07
N GLY A 312 23.25 2.11 11.37
CA GLY A 312 24.40 1.37 11.94
C GLY A 312 24.01 0.24 12.90
N GLN A 313 22.72 0.00 13.13
CA GLN A 313 22.25 -1.00 14.12
C GLN A 313 22.15 -2.43 13.57
N HIS A 314 22.79 -2.74 12.45
CA HIS A 314 22.69 -4.06 11.83
C HIS A 314 23.88 -4.94 12.03
N SER A 315 23.76 -5.84 12.96
CA SER A 315 24.07 -7.24 12.69
C SER A 315 22.85 -7.83 11.95
N ASP A 316 23.06 -8.56 10.87
CA ASP A 316 22.04 -9.17 10.01
C ASP A 316 21.04 -10.08 10.71
N THR A 317 21.10 -10.25 12.00
CA THR A 317 20.42 -11.29 12.77
C THR A 317 19.23 -10.82 13.59
N ASN A 318 19.06 -9.52 13.88
CA ASN A 318 18.04 -9.07 14.84
C ASN A 318 16.97 -8.14 14.28
N ILE A 319 16.98 -7.80 12.99
CA ILE A 319 15.92 -7.02 12.35
C ILE A 319 15.39 -7.74 11.09
N ALA A 320 15.52 -9.07 11.04
CA ALA A 320 14.63 -9.82 10.20
C ALA A 320 13.18 -9.45 10.64
N PRO A 321 12.38 -8.84 9.77
CA PRO A 321 12.35 -9.11 8.34
C PRO A 321 12.75 -7.93 7.44
N HIS A 322 13.42 -6.88 7.94
CA HIS A 322 13.79 -5.70 7.15
C HIS A 322 15.17 -5.87 6.49
N THR A 323 15.22 -5.57 5.21
CA THR A 323 16.44 -5.61 4.38
C THR A 323 16.52 -4.34 3.55
N ALA A 324 17.55 -4.18 2.74
CA ALA A 324 17.66 -3.09 1.75
C ALA A 324 16.44 -3.00 0.81
N PHE A 325 15.66 -4.08 0.69
CA PHE A 325 14.44 -4.18 -0.12
C PHE A 325 13.15 -4.20 0.72
N GLY A 326 13.20 -3.69 1.94
CA GLY A 326 12.06 -3.60 2.85
C GLY A 326 11.66 -4.93 3.49
N PHE A 327 10.46 -4.95 4.06
CA PHE A 327 9.94 -6.10 4.79
C PHE A 327 9.90 -7.36 3.91
N LYS A 328 10.55 -8.43 4.40
CA LYS A 328 10.67 -9.71 3.69
C LYS A 328 11.14 -9.56 2.23
N LYS A 329 12.01 -8.60 1.98
CA LYS A 329 12.61 -8.34 0.66
C LYS A 329 11.57 -8.07 -0.44
N THR A 330 10.47 -7.40 -0.13
CA THR A 330 9.39 -7.15 -1.10
C THR A 330 9.87 -6.34 -2.29
N GLY A 331 10.68 -5.29 -2.06
CA GLY A 331 11.28 -4.49 -3.13
C GLY A 331 10.30 -3.52 -3.80
N ALA A 332 9.26 -3.08 -3.11
CA ALA A 332 8.29 -2.13 -3.66
C ALA A 332 8.85 -0.70 -3.70
N SER A 333 8.34 0.11 -4.63
CA SER A 333 8.55 1.56 -4.70
C SER A 333 7.23 2.31 -4.49
N PHE A 334 6.39 1.81 -3.60
CA PHE A 334 5.04 2.30 -3.35
C PHE A 334 5.01 3.26 -2.16
N VAL A 335 4.29 4.38 -2.30
CA VAL A 335 4.03 5.37 -1.26
C VAL A 335 2.56 5.77 -1.30
N SER A 336 1.88 5.73 -0.19
CA SER A 336 0.56 6.32 -0.03
C SER A 336 0.68 7.72 0.57
N TYR A 337 -0.25 8.63 0.25
CA TYR A 337 -0.29 9.99 0.81
C TYR A 337 -0.29 9.98 2.35
N SER A 338 -0.89 8.98 2.96
CA SER A 338 -1.03 8.85 4.42
C SER A 338 0.18 8.25 5.11
N ASN A 339 0.95 7.39 4.44
CA ASN A 339 2.18 6.80 4.96
C ASN A 339 2.90 5.94 3.91
N THR A 340 4.15 5.56 4.19
CA THR A 340 4.92 4.62 3.37
C THR A 340 4.92 3.24 4.03
N PRO A 341 4.49 2.17 3.32
CA PRO A 341 4.56 0.81 3.84
C PRO A 341 6.00 0.33 4.07
N ASN A 342 6.22 -0.53 5.06
CA ASN A 342 7.53 -1.12 5.32
C ASN A 342 8.01 -2.13 4.25
N ASN A 343 7.16 -2.47 3.29
CA ASN A 343 7.51 -3.25 2.09
C ASN A 343 8.22 -2.42 1.02
N THR A 344 8.14 -1.09 1.11
CA THR A 344 8.87 -0.16 0.25
C THR A 344 10.35 -0.15 0.62
N LEU A 345 11.22 0.14 -0.36
CA LEU A 345 12.65 0.24 -0.13
C LEU A 345 12.98 1.23 1.00
N PRO A 346 13.74 0.82 2.03
CA PRO A 346 14.08 1.71 3.14
C PRO A 346 14.79 2.99 2.73
N LEU A 347 15.58 2.96 1.66
CA LEU A 347 16.24 4.16 1.14
C LEU A 347 15.25 5.31 0.82
N ILE A 348 13.98 4.99 0.53
CA ILE A 348 12.94 5.98 0.23
C ILE A 348 12.37 6.58 1.52
N HIS A 349 12.18 5.77 2.58
CA HIS A 349 11.33 6.16 3.70
C HIS A 349 11.98 6.07 5.09
N ASN A 350 13.08 5.31 5.22
CA ASN A 350 13.61 5.04 6.55
C ASN A 350 14.40 6.24 7.09
N ARG A 351 14.21 6.51 8.38
CA ARG A 351 14.94 7.51 9.13
C ARG A 351 15.66 6.82 10.29
N PRO A 352 16.97 6.73 10.26
CA PRO A 352 17.70 6.19 11.39
C PRO A 352 17.67 7.16 12.58
N ALA A 353 17.49 6.62 13.80
CA ALA A 353 17.52 7.41 15.02
C ALA A 353 18.86 8.15 15.25
N SER A 354 19.97 7.57 14.72
CA SER A 354 21.31 8.17 14.77
C SER A 354 21.49 9.37 13.81
N GLY A 355 20.51 9.68 12.95
CA GLY A 355 20.70 10.59 11.83
C GLY A 355 21.48 9.93 10.68
N GLY A 356 21.91 10.70 9.71
CA GLY A 356 22.79 10.21 8.62
C GLY A 356 22.06 9.82 7.33
N TRP A 357 20.75 9.68 7.36
CA TRP A 357 19.91 9.51 6.15
C TRP A 357 18.69 10.39 6.20
N ARG A 358 18.45 11.15 5.14
CA ARG A 358 17.25 11.97 4.95
C ARG A 358 16.33 11.28 3.96
N PRO A 359 15.18 10.76 4.37
CA PRO A 359 14.26 10.05 3.47
C PRO A 359 13.51 11.00 2.53
N LEU A 360 13.16 10.52 1.35
CA LEU A 360 12.30 11.23 0.39
C LEU A 360 10.86 11.31 0.87
N PHE A 361 10.33 10.18 1.37
CA PHE A 361 9.01 10.03 1.95
C PHE A 361 9.13 9.43 3.35
N PRO A 362 9.38 10.25 4.38
CA PRO A 362 9.59 9.78 5.75
C PRO A 362 8.39 9.00 6.25
N ARG A 363 8.63 7.82 6.81
CA ARG A 363 7.58 7.01 7.40
C ARG A 363 7.30 7.44 8.83
N SER A 364 6.01 7.65 9.18
CA SER A 364 5.60 7.77 10.57
C SER A 364 5.64 6.41 11.26
N ALA A 365 6.23 6.35 12.46
CA ALA A 365 5.96 5.26 13.35
C ALA A 365 4.48 5.33 13.74
N ARG A 366 3.74 4.25 13.56
CA ARG A 366 2.40 4.14 14.15
C ARG A 366 2.58 3.90 15.64
N VAL A 367 1.98 4.74 16.42
CA VAL A 367 1.93 4.62 17.89
C VAL A 367 0.99 3.50 18.27
#